data_74ae97bf01ebce74ff9f0fee13a946d7
#
_entry.id   74ae97bf01ebce74ff9f0fee13a946d7
#
_cell.length_a   1.000
_cell.length_b   1.000
_cell.length_c   1.000
_cell.angle_alpha   90.00
_cell.angle_beta   90.00
_cell.angle_gamma   90.00
#
_symmetry.space_group_name_H-M   'P 1'
#
loop_
_entity.id
_entity.type
_entity.pdbx_description
1 polymer ?
#
loop_
_entity_poly.entity_id
_entity_poly.type
_entity_poly.pdbx_seq_one_letter_code
_entity_poly.pdbx_strand_id
1 'polypeptide(L)'
;MHKSGFVNIVGNPNVGKSTLMNVLVGERLSIITSKAQTTRHRIMGIVNGDDFQMVYSDTPGVLQPNYKLQEQMLEFSRSALVDADVLLYVTDVQDNPDKNADFLEKVKRIKAKVFLIINKIDLTTQETLEQLVEYWHRVLPDATVFPISAQQKFGTDQLFTAIREALPECPPFFPKDQLTDKSSRFFVDEMIREKILLNYDKEIPYSVEVEVESFLDEEPDEQHPEGIIRIGAVIYVERDSQKGIIIGKGGKALKRVGTQARKEIESFFGKPVFLQLFVKVDKDWRSSQTRLRHYGYDLN
;
A
#
# COMPACT_ATOMS: atom_id res chain seq x y z
N MET A 1 -23.99 19.33 -7.60
CA MET A 1 -24.37 18.00 -7.05
C MET A 1 -23.15 17.35 -6.49
N HIS A 2 -23.24 16.55 -5.42
CA HIS A 2 -22.11 15.87 -4.82
C HIS A 2 -21.70 14.64 -5.65
N LYS A 3 -20.40 14.41 -5.84
CA LYS A 3 -19.85 13.26 -6.55
C LYS A 3 -19.04 12.38 -5.60
N SER A 4 -19.28 11.09 -5.60
CA SER A 4 -18.50 10.14 -4.80
C SER A 4 -18.25 8.85 -5.58
N GLY A 5 -17.10 8.22 -5.37
CA GLY A 5 -16.80 6.95 -6.02
C GLY A 5 -15.53 6.31 -5.49
N PHE A 6 -15.42 5.00 -5.78
CA PHE A 6 -14.25 4.19 -5.50
C PHE A 6 -13.26 4.27 -6.65
N VAL A 7 -12.03 4.70 -6.31
CA VAL A 7 -10.91 4.88 -7.24
C VAL A 7 -9.85 3.85 -6.92
N ASN A 8 -9.88 2.72 -7.62
CA ASN A 8 -9.02 1.60 -7.28
C ASN A 8 -7.74 1.60 -8.10
N ILE A 9 -6.60 1.37 -7.44
CA ILE A 9 -5.26 1.44 -8.02
C ILE A 9 -4.71 0.02 -8.13
N VAL A 10 -4.52 -0.46 -9.35
CA VAL A 10 -4.01 -1.79 -9.65
C VAL A 10 -2.83 -1.73 -10.62
N GLY A 11 -2.05 -2.79 -10.70
CA GLY A 11 -0.89 -2.90 -11.60
C GLY A 11 0.20 -3.79 -11.03
N ASN A 12 1.27 -3.95 -11.80
CA ASN A 12 2.41 -4.79 -11.42
C ASN A 12 3.10 -4.33 -10.13
N PRO A 13 3.89 -5.19 -9.47
CA PRO A 13 4.73 -4.75 -8.34
C PRO A 13 5.72 -3.66 -8.76
N ASN A 14 5.99 -2.72 -7.85
CA ASN A 14 6.99 -1.66 -7.98
C ASN A 14 6.75 -0.59 -9.07
N VAL A 15 5.59 -0.55 -9.71
CA VAL A 15 5.23 0.51 -10.67
C VAL A 15 4.86 1.84 -10.02
N GLY A 16 4.84 1.91 -8.68
CA GLY A 16 4.62 3.15 -7.91
C GLY A 16 3.17 3.40 -7.49
N LYS A 17 2.33 2.35 -7.36
CA LYS A 17 0.93 2.45 -6.90
C LYS A 17 0.80 3.16 -5.54
N SER A 18 1.53 2.67 -4.52
CA SER A 18 1.50 3.24 -3.17
C SER A 18 2.03 4.67 -3.12
N THR A 19 3.05 5.00 -3.94
CA THR A 19 3.53 6.37 -4.09
C THR A 19 2.46 7.27 -4.66
N LEU A 20 1.79 6.82 -5.73
CA LEU A 20 0.69 7.56 -6.36
C LEU A 20 -0.47 7.76 -5.38
N MET A 21 -0.88 6.71 -4.66
CA MET A 21 -1.94 6.81 -3.66
C MET A 21 -1.61 7.86 -2.59
N ASN A 22 -0.41 7.80 -1.99
CA ASN A 22 -0.01 8.76 -0.97
C ASN A 22 0.00 10.21 -1.51
N VAL A 23 0.38 10.42 -2.78
CA VAL A 23 0.35 11.74 -3.42
C VAL A 23 -1.09 12.23 -3.63
N LEU A 24 -1.98 11.37 -4.12
CA LEU A 24 -3.38 11.72 -4.40
C LEU A 24 -4.17 11.96 -3.12
N VAL A 25 -3.89 11.21 -2.05
CA VAL A 25 -4.52 11.39 -0.74
C VAL A 25 -3.94 12.60 0.01
N GLY A 26 -2.66 12.92 -0.23
CA GLY A 26 -1.94 13.96 0.49
C GLY A 26 -1.35 13.51 1.83
N GLU A 27 -1.52 12.24 2.18
CA GLU A 27 -1.07 11.64 3.43
C GLU A 27 -0.35 10.31 3.17
N ARG A 28 0.54 9.92 4.09
CA ARG A 28 1.29 8.67 3.97
C ARG A 28 0.52 7.51 4.59
N LEU A 29 -0.35 6.90 3.83
CA LEU A 29 -1.15 5.74 4.25
C LEU A 29 -0.51 4.40 3.88
N SER A 30 0.20 4.34 2.75
CA SER A 30 0.88 3.12 2.29
C SER A 30 2.39 3.25 2.45
N ILE A 31 3.04 2.18 2.88
CA ILE A 31 4.49 2.09 2.94
C ILE A 31 5.11 1.99 1.54
N ILE A 32 6.31 2.51 1.37
CA ILE A 32 6.97 2.58 0.08
C ILE A 32 8.37 1.98 0.20
N THR A 33 8.62 0.89 -0.53
CA THR A 33 9.97 0.32 -0.71
C THR A 33 10.17 -0.17 -2.15
N SER A 34 11.42 -0.42 -2.53
CA SER A 34 11.75 -1.02 -3.83
C SER A 34 11.51 -2.54 -3.87
N LYS A 35 11.12 -3.16 -2.74
CA LYS A 35 10.91 -4.61 -2.66
C LYS A 35 9.52 -5.00 -3.13
N ALA A 36 9.42 -6.15 -3.79
CA ALA A 36 8.12 -6.75 -4.09
C ALA A 36 7.35 -7.06 -2.80
N GLN A 37 6.02 -7.19 -2.87
CA GLN A 37 5.14 -7.47 -1.73
C GLN A 37 5.25 -6.41 -0.60
N THR A 38 5.58 -5.17 -0.94
CA THR A 38 5.55 -4.05 0.01
C THR A 38 4.13 -3.84 0.50
N THR A 39 3.17 -3.63 -0.38
CA THR A 39 1.75 -3.62 -0.06
C THR A 39 1.21 -5.05 -0.04
N ARG A 40 0.65 -5.50 1.07
CA ARG A 40 0.04 -6.82 1.24
C ARG A 40 -1.45 -6.78 1.44
N HIS A 41 -1.97 -5.70 2.00
CA HIS A 41 -3.38 -5.46 2.23
C HIS A 41 -3.93 -4.48 1.23
N ARG A 42 -5.23 -4.49 1.05
CA ARG A 42 -5.95 -3.39 0.42
C ARG A 42 -6.11 -2.27 1.45
N ILE A 43 -5.65 -1.06 1.11
CA ILE A 43 -5.66 0.10 2.00
C ILE A 43 -6.52 1.18 1.35
N MET A 44 -7.52 1.69 2.08
CA MET A 44 -8.34 2.80 1.60
C MET A 44 -7.82 4.13 2.13
N GLY A 45 -7.83 5.13 1.26
CA GLY A 45 -7.57 6.54 1.58
C GLY A 45 -8.72 7.41 1.08
N ILE A 46 -9.31 8.20 1.96
CA ILE A 46 -10.52 8.98 1.68
C ILE A 46 -10.16 10.44 1.55
N VAL A 47 -10.46 11.02 0.40
CA VAL A 47 -10.26 12.46 0.13
C VAL A 47 -11.61 13.14 0.01
N ASN A 48 -11.83 14.14 0.85
CA ASN A 48 -13.06 14.88 0.92
C ASN A 48 -12.89 16.32 0.40
N GLY A 49 -13.83 16.76 -0.42
CA GLY A 49 -14.02 18.16 -0.79
C GLY A 49 -15.43 18.62 -0.45
N ASP A 50 -15.75 19.85 -0.78
CA ASP A 50 -17.08 20.43 -0.51
C ASP A 50 -18.17 19.65 -1.27
N ASP A 51 -17.90 19.29 -2.51
CA ASP A 51 -18.82 18.68 -3.45
C ASP A 51 -18.38 17.28 -3.96
N PHE A 52 -17.36 16.68 -3.33
CA PHE A 52 -16.91 15.33 -3.72
C PHE A 52 -16.35 14.51 -2.56
N GLN A 53 -16.32 13.20 -2.74
CA GLN A 53 -15.55 12.24 -1.94
C GLN A 53 -14.92 11.19 -2.87
N MET A 54 -13.60 11.06 -2.84
CA MET A 54 -12.84 10.03 -3.54
C MET A 54 -12.35 8.99 -2.55
N VAL A 55 -12.71 7.74 -2.76
CA VAL A 55 -12.24 6.62 -1.94
C VAL A 55 -11.17 5.88 -2.74
N TYR A 56 -9.92 6.26 -2.54
CA TYR A 56 -8.78 5.58 -3.16
C TYR A 56 -8.54 4.23 -2.50
N SER A 57 -8.06 3.27 -3.28
CA SER A 57 -7.74 1.94 -2.80
C SER A 57 -6.41 1.48 -3.38
N ASP A 58 -5.34 1.47 -2.56
CA ASP A 58 -4.05 0.84 -2.92
C ASP A 58 -4.17 -0.67 -2.78
N THR A 59 -3.65 -1.40 -3.76
CA THR A 59 -3.70 -2.87 -3.79
C THR A 59 -2.32 -3.49 -3.89
N PRO A 60 -2.16 -4.74 -3.43
CA PRO A 60 -0.95 -5.50 -3.71
C PRO A 60 -0.63 -5.54 -5.19
N GLY A 61 0.64 -5.62 -5.54
CA GLY A 61 1.06 -5.79 -6.93
C GLY A 61 0.60 -7.13 -7.48
N VAL A 62 0.09 -7.12 -8.71
CA VAL A 62 -0.34 -8.33 -9.42
C VAL A 62 0.87 -9.23 -9.68
N LEU A 63 0.83 -10.47 -9.18
CA LEU A 63 1.87 -11.46 -9.35
C LEU A 63 1.26 -12.86 -9.48
N GLN A 64 2.03 -13.79 -10.03
CA GLN A 64 1.65 -15.21 -10.02
C GLN A 64 1.92 -15.78 -8.62
N PRO A 65 0.90 -16.31 -7.93
CA PRO A 65 1.05 -16.77 -6.56
C PRO A 65 1.77 -18.13 -6.48
N ASN A 66 2.69 -18.25 -5.52
CA ASN A 66 3.41 -19.49 -5.22
C ASN A 66 2.98 -20.10 -3.86
N TYR A 67 2.28 -19.33 -3.01
CA TYR A 67 1.78 -19.76 -1.70
C TYR A 67 0.55 -18.93 -1.29
N LYS A 68 -0.18 -19.40 -0.29
CA LYS A 68 -1.50 -18.86 0.07
C LYS A 68 -1.54 -17.36 0.36
N LEU A 69 -0.54 -16.79 1.03
CA LEU A 69 -0.50 -15.34 1.23
C LEU A 69 -0.54 -14.58 -0.10
N GLN A 70 0.22 -15.04 -1.10
CA GLN A 70 0.20 -14.40 -2.44
C GLN A 70 -1.12 -14.61 -3.16
N GLU A 71 -1.82 -15.73 -2.94
CA GLU A 71 -3.18 -15.93 -3.44
C GLU A 71 -4.15 -14.90 -2.85
N GLN A 72 -4.09 -14.65 -1.54
CA GLN A 72 -4.89 -13.62 -0.87
C GLN A 72 -4.55 -12.21 -1.38
N MET A 73 -3.27 -11.90 -1.56
CA MET A 73 -2.84 -10.62 -2.15
C MET A 73 -3.41 -10.43 -3.55
N LEU A 74 -3.42 -11.48 -4.39
CA LEU A 74 -4.01 -11.42 -5.72
C LEU A 74 -5.53 -11.24 -5.66
N GLU A 75 -6.21 -11.86 -4.69
CA GLU A 75 -7.66 -11.68 -4.50
C GLU A 75 -8.01 -10.24 -4.09
N PHE A 76 -7.20 -9.56 -3.26
CA PHE A 76 -7.36 -8.12 -3.01
C PHE A 76 -7.28 -7.28 -4.29
N SER A 77 -6.35 -7.61 -5.19
CA SER A 77 -6.22 -6.91 -6.47
C SER A 77 -7.40 -7.22 -7.43
N ARG A 78 -7.93 -8.44 -7.37
CA ARG A 78 -9.12 -8.84 -8.15
C ARG A 78 -10.40 -8.19 -7.65
N SER A 79 -10.59 -8.12 -6.32
CA SER A 79 -11.75 -7.47 -5.73
C SER A 79 -11.83 -5.99 -6.12
N ALA A 80 -10.68 -5.34 -6.23
CA ALA A 80 -10.59 -3.94 -6.66
C ALA A 80 -11.04 -3.70 -8.13
N LEU A 81 -11.14 -4.74 -8.96
CA LEU A 81 -11.73 -4.62 -10.30
C LEU A 81 -13.27 -4.62 -10.27
N VAL A 82 -13.87 -5.17 -9.21
CA VAL A 82 -15.32 -5.39 -9.13
C VAL A 82 -16.03 -4.14 -8.62
N ASP A 83 -15.47 -3.45 -7.66
CA ASP A 83 -16.10 -2.33 -6.95
C ASP A 83 -15.59 -0.94 -7.39
N ALA A 84 -14.80 -0.85 -8.46
CA ALA A 84 -14.30 0.41 -8.99
C ALA A 84 -15.36 1.19 -9.75
N ASP A 85 -15.51 2.49 -9.45
CA ASP A 85 -16.15 3.47 -10.33
C ASP A 85 -15.13 4.01 -11.34
N VAL A 86 -13.90 4.22 -10.87
CA VAL A 86 -12.73 4.59 -11.68
C VAL A 86 -11.59 3.62 -11.36
N LEU A 87 -10.98 3.05 -12.38
CA LEU A 87 -9.80 2.19 -12.24
C LEU A 87 -8.55 2.92 -12.73
N LEU A 88 -7.55 3.03 -11.86
CA LEU A 88 -6.19 3.44 -12.23
C LEU A 88 -5.36 2.19 -12.49
N TYR A 89 -5.15 1.85 -13.75
CA TYR A 89 -4.21 0.79 -14.13
C TYR A 89 -2.82 1.39 -14.26
N VAL A 90 -1.95 1.09 -13.29
CA VAL A 90 -0.62 1.70 -13.19
C VAL A 90 0.43 0.77 -13.77
N THR A 91 1.18 1.27 -14.72
CA THR A 91 2.42 0.73 -15.28
C THR A 91 3.54 1.77 -15.11
N ASP A 92 4.76 1.45 -15.49
CA ASP A 92 5.85 2.41 -15.55
C ASP A 92 6.71 2.23 -16.82
N VAL A 93 7.66 3.13 -17.00
CA VAL A 93 8.53 3.15 -18.19
C VAL A 93 9.53 1.98 -18.26
N GLN A 94 9.63 1.18 -17.22
CA GLN A 94 10.53 0.00 -17.11
C GLN A 94 9.76 -1.31 -17.03
N ASP A 95 8.42 -1.27 -16.88
CA ASP A 95 7.58 -2.45 -16.73
C ASP A 95 7.44 -3.20 -18.06
N ASN A 96 7.32 -4.52 -17.97
CA ASN A 96 7.01 -5.34 -19.14
C ASN A 96 5.48 -5.49 -19.25
N PRO A 97 4.84 -4.92 -20.28
CA PRO A 97 3.39 -4.97 -20.46
C PRO A 97 2.82 -6.39 -20.55
N ASP A 98 3.61 -7.35 -21.01
CA ASP A 98 3.17 -8.75 -21.19
C ASP A 98 3.18 -9.55 -19.88
N LYS A 99 3.73 -8.97 -18.83
CA LYS A 99 3.92 -9.63 -17.54
C LYS A 99 2.61 -9.87 -16.86
N ASN A 100 1.69 -10.29 -16.87
CA ASN A 100 0.37 -10.53 -16.28
C ASN A 100 -0.76 -10.25 -17.29
N ALA A 101 -0.59 -10.75 -18.52
CA ALA A 101 -1.56 -10.60 -19.58
C ALA A 101 -2.98 -11.03 -19.17
N ASP A 102 -3.11 -12.10 -18.38
CA ASP A 102 -4.41 -12.58 -17.87
C ASP A 102 -5.12 -11.55 -16.98
N PHE A 103 -4.37 -10.77 -16.20
CA PHE A 103 -4.96 -9.71 -15.39
C PHE A 103 -5.37 -8.52 -16.27
N LEU A 104 -4.55 -8.18 -17.26
CA LEU A 104 -4.85 -7.13 -18.23
C LEU A 104 -6.11 -7.46 -19.04
N GLU A 105 -6.31 -8.71 -19.43
CA GLU A 105 -7.56 -9.15 -20.10
C GLU A 105 -8.81 -8.96 -19.22
N LYS A 106 -8.69 -9.05 -17.89
CA LYS A 106 -9.77 -8.71 -16.98
C LYS A 106 -10.04 -7.20 -16.95
N VAL A 107 -8.97 -6.39 -16.94
CA VAL A 107 -9.06 -4.92 -16.99
C VAL A 107 -9.79 -4.46 -18.26
N LYS A 108 -9.55 -5.08 -19.41
CA LYS A 108 -10.24 -4.77 -20.68
C LYS A 108 -11.76 -5.00 -20.62
N ARG A 109 -12.24 -5.83 -19.71
CA ARG A 109 -13.66 -6.24 -19.64
C ARG A 109 -14.46 -5.51 -18.58
N ILE A 110 -13.82 -4.67 -17.76
CA ILE A 110 -14.55 -3.93 -16.72
C ILE A 110 -15.37 -2.80 -17.33
N LYS A 111 -16.45 -2.43 -16.61
CA LYS A 111 -17.34 -1.33 -17.04
C LYS A 111 -16.88 0.03 -16.50
N ALA A 112 -16.04 0.02 -15.47
CA ALA A 112 -15.52 1.23 -14.86
C ALA A 112 -14.70 2.06 -15.86
N LYS A 113 -14.63 3.37 -15.65
CA LYS A 113 -13.71 4.24 -16.42
C LYS A 113 -12.28 3.85 -16.10
N VAL A 114 -11.50 3.47 -17.13
CA VAL A 114 -10.08 3.11 -16.97
C VAL A 114 -9.22 4.31 -17.29
N PHE A 115 -8.35 4.66 -16.35
CA PHE A 115 -7.21 5.55 -16.58
C PHE A 115 -5.93 4.72 -16.56
N LEU A 116 -5.21 4.75 -17.65
CA LEU A 116 -3.90 4.13 -17.78
C LEU A 116 -2.84 5.11 -17.32
N ILE A 117 -2.14 4.77 -16.26
CA ILE A 117 -1.10 5.59 -15.67
C ILE A 117 0.27 5.07 -16.09
N ILE A 118 1.00 5.83 -16.90
CA ILE A 118 2.41 5.55 -17.21
C ILE A 118 3.26 6.35 -16.22
N ASN A 119 3.72 5.70 -15.16
CA ASN A 119 4.47 6.35 -14.09
C ASN A 119 5.98 6.37 -14.35
N LYS A 120 6.71 7.13 -13.52
CA LYS A 120 8.17 7.29 -13.53
C LYS A 120 8.71 7.87 -14.85
N ILE A 121 7.99 8.77 -15.50
CA ILE A 121 8.43 9.40 -16.75
C ILE A 121 9.72 10.20 -16.60
N ASP A 122 10.10 10.56 -15.38
CA ASP A 122 11.38 11.16 -15.01
C ASP A 122 12.59 10.24 -15.30
N LEU A 123 12.36 8.94 -15.53
CA LEU A 123 13.40 7.94 -15.81
C LEU A 123 13.50 7.57 -17.30
N THR A 124 12.85 8.31 -18.20
CA THR A 124 12.85 7.98 -19.64
C THR A 124 12.98 9.21 -20.51
N THR A 125 13.17 9.01 -21.83
CA THR A 125 13.17 10.08 -22.81
C THR A 125 11.78 10.29 -23.38
N GLN A 126 11.53 11.46 -23.99
CA GLN A 126 10.26 11.76 -24.63
C GLN A 126 9.96 10.77 -25.76
N GLU A 127 10.93 10.45 -26.61
CA GLU A 127 10.77 9.49 -27.71
C GLU A 127 10.32 8.12 -27.24
N THR A 128 10.95 7.59 -26.17
CA THR A 128 10.57 6.30 -25.58
C THR A 128 9.17 6.36 -24.97
N LEU A 129 8.82 7.49 -24.33
CA LEU A 129 7.49 7.70 -23.76
C LEU A 129 6.41 7.71 -24.84
N GLU A 130 6.63 8.41 -25.97
CA GLU A 130 5.71 8.45 -27.09
C GLU A 130 5.44 7.05 -27.66
N GLN A 131 6.50 6.25 -27.86
CA GLN A 131 6.36 4.85 -28.31
C GLN A 131 5.56 4.00 -27.33
N LEU A 132 5.76 4.21 -26.02
CA LEU A 132 5.03 3.50 -24.97
C LEU A 132 3.55 3.92 -24.92
N VAL A 133 3.24 5.19 -25.10
CA VAL A 133 1.86 5.69 -25.21
C VAL A 133 1.16 5.09 -26.42
N GLU A 134 1.81 5.04 -27.60
CA GLU A 134 1.26 4.41 -28.80
C GLU A 134 1.01 2.90 -28.60
N TYR A 135 1.94 2.20 -27.92
CA TYR A 135 1.75 0.79 -27.56
C TYR A 135 0.50 0.61 -26.72
N TRP A 136 0.33 1.38 -25.66
CA TRP A 136 -0.79 1.28 -24.76
C TRP A 136 -2.12 1.69 -25.39
N HIS A 137 -2.16 2.64 -26.31
CA HIS A 137 -3.36 2.96 -27.09
C HIS A 137 -3.84 1.77 -27.93
N ARG A 138 -2.92 0.92 -28.41
CA ARG A 138 -3.29 -0.32 -29.12
C ARG A 138 -3.79 -1.41 -28.18
N VAL A 139 -3.23 -1.48 -26.96
CA VAL A 139 -3.56 -2.53 -25.98
C VAL A 139 -4.84 -2.23 -25.18
N LEU A 140 -5.04 -0.96 -24.82
CA LEU A 140 -6.20 -0.44 -24.08
C LEU A 140 -6.78 0.78 -24.76
N PRO A 141 -7.46 0.62 -25.93
CA PRO A 141 -7.91 1.74 -26.76
C PRO A 141 -8.94 2.65 -26.07
N ASP A 142 -9.72 2.12 -25.13
CA ASP A 142 -10.76 2.86 -24.43
C ASP A 142 -10.24 3.58 -23.16
N ALA A 143 -8.98 3.35 -22.77
CA ALA A 143 -8.37 3.98 -21.61
C ALA A 143 -7.85 5.37 -21.92
N THR A 144 -8.05 6.30 -20.99
CA THR A 144 -7.38 7.61 -21.05
C THR A 144 -5.99 7.50 -20.46
N VAL A 145 -4.96 7.89 -21.22
CA VAL A 145 -3.56 7.73 -20.81
C VAL A 145 -3.06 8.97 -20.07
N PHE A 146 -2.44 8.75 -18.91
CA PHE A 146 -1.80 9.78 -18.09
C PHE A 146 -0.33 9.45 -17.86
N PRO A 147 0.61 10.07 -18.61
CA PRO A 147 2.03 10.03 -18.27
C PRO A 147 2.31 10.91 -17.05
N ILE A 148 2.87 10.32 -15.98
CA ILE A 148 3.13 11.01 -14.71
C ILE A 148 4.49 10.65 -14.11
N SER A 149 4.96 11.48 -13.20
CA SER A 149 5.92 11.09 -12.16
C SER A 149 5.29 11.31 -10.78
N ALA A 150 4.83 10.23 -10.14
CA ALA A 150 4.26 10.32 -8.80
C ALA A 150 5.29 10.84 -7.79
N GLN A 151 6.57 10.46 -7.93
CA GLN A 151 7.64 10.91 -7.06
C GLN A 151 7.91 12.41 -7.18
N GLN A 152 7.85 12.96 -8.40
CA GLN A 152 8.07 14.40 -8.69
C GLN A 152 6.76 15.21 -8.62
N LYS A 153 5.64 14.55 -8.36
CA LYS A 153 4.28 15.12 -8.41
C LYS A 153 3.95 15.79 -9.75
N PHE A 154 4.55 15.29 -10.84
CA PHE A 154 4.26 15.80 -12.17
C PHE A 154 3.07 15.06 -12.80
N GLY A 155 2.11 15.80 -13.36
CA GLY A 155 0.90 15.25 -13.98
C GLY A 155 -0.17 14.75 -12.99
N THR A 156 0.10 14.81 -11.68
CA THR A 156 -0.82 14.30 -10.63
C THR A 156 -2.05 15.19 -10.43
N ASP A 157 -1.94 16.51 -10.61
CA ASP A 157 -3.07 17.44 -10.47
C ASP A 157 -4.08 17.29 -11.61
N GLN A 158 -3.58 17.08 -12.85
CA GLN A 158 -4.42 16.80 -14.00
C GLN A 158 -5.15 15.45 -13.84
N LEU A 159 -4.44 14.44 -13.34
CA LEU A 159 -5.04 13.15 -13.01
C LEU A 159 -6.12 13.28 -11.92
N PHE A 160 -5.84 14.01 -10.84
CA PHE A 160 -6.80 14.25 -9.77
C PHE A 160 -8.09 14.91 -10.29
N THR A 161 -7.94 15.93 -11.15
CA THR A 161 -9.07 16.63 -11.78
C THR A 161 -9.88 15.69 -12.65
N ALA A 162 -9.22 14.88 -13.49
CA ALA A 162 -9.89 13.92 -14.37
C ALA A 162 -10.64 12.82 -13.57
N ILE A 163 -10.06 12.37 -12.46
CA ILE A 163 -10.73 11.42 -11.56
C ILE A 163 -12.01 12.05 -11.01
N ARG A 164 -11.93 13.28 -10.45
CA ARG A 164 -13.09 13.98 -9.90
C ARG A 164 -14.20 14.16 -10.93
N GLU A 165 -13.86 14.49 -12.17
CA GLU A 165 -14.83 14.63 -13.24
C GLU A 165 -15.53 13.33 -13.62
N ALA A 166 -14.79 12.20 -13.54
CA ALA A 166 -15.28 10.87 -13.90
C ALA A 166 -16.16 10.23 -12.80
N LEU A 167 -16.16 10.75 -11.57
CA LEU A 167 -16.97 10.20 -10.48
C LEU A 167 -18.49 10.33 -10.77
N PRO A 168 -19.28 9.33 -10.36
CA PRO A 168 -20.74 9.40 -10.44
C PRO A 168 -21.32 10.41 -9.43
N GLU A 169 -22.50 10.90 -9.72
CA GLU A 169 -23.29 11.67 -8.76
C GLU A 169 -23.80 10.72 -7.65
N CYS A 170 -23.25 10.90 -6.46
CA CYS A 170 -23.53 10.06 -5.30
C CYS A 170 -23.27 10.85 -4.01
N PRO A 171 -24.05 10.64 -2.93
CA PRO A 171 -23.71 11.17 -1.62
C PRO A 171 -22.40 10.52 -1.10
N PRO A 172 -21.71 11.11 -0.09
CA PRO A 172 -20.52 10.55 0.49
C PRO A 172 -20.78 9.18 1.13
N PHE A 173 -19.86 8.24 0.94
CA PHE A 173 -19.92 6.88 1.52
C PHE A 173 -19.44 6.86 2.98
N PHE A 174 -18.53 7.76 3.34
CA PHE A 174 -17.89 7.83 4.64
C PHE A 174 -18.05 9.21 5.28
N PRO A 175 -17.96 9.33 6.61
CA PRO A 175 -17.88 10.63 7.29
C PRO A 175 -16.76 11.48 6.69
N LYS A 176 -16.98 12.81 6.62
CA LYS A 176 -16.02 13.73 5.96
C LYS A 176 -14.71 13.93 6.74
N ASP A 177 -14.67 13.54 7.99
CA ASP A 177 -13.49 13.54 8.85
C ASP A 177 -12.72 12.21 8.84
N GLN A 178 -13.28 11.18 8.19
CA GLN A 178 -12.60 9.89 8.05
C GLN A 178 -11.56 9.93 6.92
N LEU A 179 -10.33 9.54 7.25
CA LEU A 179 -9.20 9.51 6.30
C LEU A 179 -8.96 8.12 5.70
N THR A 180 -9.26 7.06 6.43
CA THR A 180 -8.92 5.68 6.05
C THR A 180 -9.83 4.65 6.73
N ASP A 181 -9.82 3.41 6.23
CA ASP A 181 -10.49 2.24 6.83
C ASP A 181 -9.62 1.52 7.86
N LYS A 182 -8.35 1.91 8.01
CA LYS A 182 -7.39 1.21 8.85
C LYS A 182 -7.25 1.83 10.24
N SER A 183 -6.96 0.97 11.23
CA SER A 183 -6.71 1.39 12.61
C SER A 183 -5.29 1.92 12.79
N SER A 184 -5.05 2.66 13.88
CA SER A 184 -3.70 3.09 14.29
C SER A 184 -2.73 1.92 14.45
N ARG A 185 -3.19 0.76 14.94
CA ARG A 185 -2.37 -0.45 15.08
C ARG A 185 -1.87 -0.94 13.74
N PHE A 186 -2.71 -0.98 12.72
CA PHE A 186 -2.34 -1.36 11.36
C PHE A 186 -1.18 -0.50 10.81
N PHE A 187 -1.22 0.82 11.00
CA PHE A 187 -0.14 1.69 10.55
C PHE A 187 1.17 1.44 11.30
N VAL A 188 1.10 1.13 12.60
CA VAL A 188 2.29 0.76 13.37
C VAL A 188 2.88 -0.56 12.87
N ASP A 189 2.04 -1.57 12.59
CA ASP A 189 2.47 -2.84 12.00
C ASP A 189 3.21 -2.61 10.68
N GLU A 190 2.62 -1.81 9.79
CA GLU A 190 3.20 -1.48 8.48
C GLU A 190 4.51 -0.67 8.61
N MET A 191 4.59 0.31 9.52
CA MET A 191 5.83 1.07 9.76
C MET A 191 6.97 0.17 10.26
N ILE A 192 6.67 -0.76 11.18
CA ILE A 192 7.68 -1.72 11.65
C ILE A 192 8.07 -2.66 10.50
N ARG A 193 7.11 -3.16 9.73
CA ARG A 193 7.34 -4.04 8.58
C ARG A 193 8.16 -3.34 7.49
N GLU A 194 7.92 -2.05 7.23
CA GLU A 194 8.77 -1.26 6.32
C GLU A 194 10.23 -1.25 6.75
N LYS A 195 10.50 -1.05 8.06
CA LYS A 195 11.89 -1.06 8.53
C LYS A 195 12.53 -2.43 8.41
N ILE A 196 11.76 -3.51 8.51
CA ILE A 196 12.25 -4.84 8.20
C ILE A 196 12.56 -4.97 6.70
N LEU A 197 11.66 -4.54 5.83
CA LEU A 197 11.88 -4.52 4.37
C LEU A 197 13.16 -3.74 3.99
N LEU A 198 13.44 -2.63 4.65
CA LEU A 198 14.61 -1.77 4.35
C LEU A 198 15.91 -2.31 4.93
N ASN A 199 15.88 -3.05 6.03
CA ASN A 199 17.08 -3.47 6.76
C ASN A 199 17.52 -4.92 6.51
N TYR A 200 16.67 -5.76 5.89
CA TYR A 200 16.99 -7.17 5.61
C TYR A 200 16.77 -7.48 4.14
N ASP A 201 17.47 -8.53 3.68
CA ASP A 201 17.45 -8.97 2.30
C ASP A 201 17.04 -10.45 2.17
N LYS A 202 17.11 -10.99 0.95
CA LYS A 202 16.75 -12.35 0.58
C LYS A 202 15.31 -12.69 0.96
N GLU A 203 15.10 -13.79 1.67
CA GLU A 203 13.78 -14.29 2.06
C GLU A 203 13.19 -13.61 3.31
N ILE A 204 14.00 -12.95 4.14
CA ILE A 204 13.55 -12.38 5.42
C ILE A 204 12.38 -11.40 5.23
N PRO A 205 12.44 -10.40 4.33
CA PRO A 205 11.36 -9.46 4.10
C PRO A 205 10.01 -10.12 3.75
N TYR A 206 10.05 -11.29 3.13
CA TYR A 206 8.87 -11.99 2.64
C TYR A 206 8.32 -13.03 3.62
N SER A 207 9.05 -13.32 4.70
CA SER A 207 8.71 -14.34 5.70
C SER A 207 8.27 -13.76 7.05
N VAL A 208 8.20 -12.44 7.16
CA VAL A 208 7.81 -11.75 8.39
C VAL A 208 6.35 -11.30 8.35
N GLU A 209 5.70 -11.36 9.52
CA GLU A 209 4.47 -10.65 9.82
C GLU A 209 4.67 -9.84 11.09
N VAL A 210 3.95 -8.73 11.23
CA VAL A 210 4.03 -7.87 12.41
C VAL A 210 2.63 -7.69 12.98
N GLU A 211 2.52 -7.82 14.29
CA GLU A 211 1.27 -7.65 15.02
C GLU A 211 1.48 -6.80 16.27
N VAL A 212 0.76 -5.71 16.41
CA VAL A 212 0.68 -4.91 17.62
C VAL A 212 -0.23 -5.59 18.63
N GLU A 213 0.37 -6.25 19.64
CA GLU A 213 -0.36 -6.91 20.73
C GLU A 213 -0.93 -5.88 21.74
N SER A 214 -0.20 -4.80 22.01
CA SER A 214 -0.65 -3.73 22.91
C SER A 214 -0.41 -2.34 22.35
N PHE A 215 -1.39 -1.46 22.51
CA PHE A 215 -1.33 -0.05 22.13
C PHE A 215 -2.08 0.76 23.19
N LEU A 216 -1.33 1.54 23.97
CA LEU A 216 -1.86 2.38 25.06
C LEU A 216 -1.44 3.82 24.80
N ASP A 217 -2.41 4.70 24.56
CA ASP A 217 -2.21 6.14 24.47
C ASP A 217 -2.46 6.73 25.86
N GLU A 218 -1.37 7.09 26.55
CA GLU A 218 -1.43 7.62 27.91
C GLU A 218 -1.54 9.14 27.87
N GLU A 219 -2.43 9.68 28.68
CA GLU A 219 -2.62 11.10 28.86
C GLU A 219 -1.36 11.79 29.43
N PRO A 220 -1.22 13.11 29.25
CA PRO A 220 -0.14 13.89 29.82
C PRO A 220 0.01 13.69 31.33
N ASP A 221 1.25 13.51 31.78
CA ASP A 221 1.64 13.43 33.19
C ASP A 221 2.88 14.29 33.50
N GLU A 222 3.38 14.27 34.73
CA GLU A 222 4.58 15.04 35.12
C GLU A 222 5.85 14.61 34.37
N GLN A 223 5.97 13.32 33.95
CA GLN A 223 7.12 12.77 33.24
C GLN A 223 6.98 12.92 31.72
N HIS A 224 5.76 12.93 31.23
CA HIS A 224 5.41 13.04 29.82
C HIS A 224 4.34 14.12 29.61
N PRO A 225 4.72 15.40 29.57
CA PRO A 225 3.77 16.53 29.47
C PRO A 225 2.92 16.52 28.17
N GLU A 226 3.36 15.80 27.14
CA GLU A 226 2.66 15.62 25.86
C GLU A 226 1.90 14.28 25.79
N GLY A 227 1.92 13.49 26.88
CA GLY A 227 1.50 12.10 26.90
C GLY A 227 2.56 11.18 26.27
N ILE A 228 2.31 9.88 26.29
CA ILE A 228 3.19 8.88 25.65
C ILE A 228 2.37 7.72 25.11
N ILE A 229 2.74 7.20 23.95
CA ILE A 229 2.14 5.99 23.40
C ILE A 229 3.04 4.80 23.71
N ARG A 230 2.49 3.80 24.43
CA ARG A 230 3.21 2.54 24.72
C ARG A 230 2.74 1.45 23.78
N ILE A 231 3.68 0.89 23.02
CA ILE A 231 3.41 -0.11 21.98
C ILE A 231 4.24 -1.35 22.25
N GLY A 232 3.57 -2.49 22.31
CA GLY A 232 4.18 -3.82 22.28
C GLY A 232 3.82 -4.52 20.99
N ALA A 233 4.82 -4.85 20.15
CA ALA A 233 4.61 -5.52 18.88
C ALA A 233 5.46 -6.78 18.76
N VAL A 234 4.93 -7.78 18.04
CA VAL A 234 5.59 -9.04 17.76
C VAL A 234 5.87 -9.16 16.27
N ILE A 235 7.11 -9.51 15.96
CA ILE A 235 7.56 -9.87 14.62
C ILE A 235 7.52 -11.39 14.53
N TYR A 236 6.61 -11.94 13.76
CA TYR A 236 6.52 -13.37 13.48
C TYR A 236 7.39 -13.75 12.31
N VAL A 237 8.07 -14.88 12.41
CA VAL A 237 8.90 -15.49 11.35
C VAL A 237 8.58 -16.98 11.26
N GLU A 238 8.88 -17.63 10.14
CA GLU A 238 8.56 -19.04 9.95
C GLU A 238 9.56 -20.02 10.60
N ARG A 239 10.82 -19.57 10.85
CA ARG A 239 11.91 -20.48 11.30
C ARG A 239 12.79 -19.80 12.35
N ASP A 240 13.39 -20.62 13.23
CA ASP A 240 14.34 -20.16 14.23
C ASP A 240 15.58 -19.46 13.64
N SER A 241 16.06 -19.93 12.49
CA SER A 241 17.16 -19.27 11.78
C SER A 241 16.81 -17.82 11.39
N GLN A 242 15.58 -17.57 10.93
CA GLN A 242 15.10 -16.23 10.59
C GLN A 242 14.96 -15.36 11.84
N LYS A 243 14.50 -15.94 12.96
CA LYS A 243 14.45 -15.25 14.26
C LYS A 243 15.85 -14.78 14.66
N GLY A 244 16.86 -15.65 14.53
CA GLY A 244 18.26 -15.29 14.82
C GLY A 244 18.76 -14.13 13.93
N ILE A 245 18.41 -14.11 12.65
CA ILE A 245 18.76 -13.03 11.70
C ILE A 245 18.09 -11.71 12.09
N ILE A 246 16.79 -11.74 12.40
CA ILE A 246 16.02 -10.53 12.81
C ILE A 246 16.61 -9.92 14.08
N ILE A 247 16.93 -10.73 15.08
CA ILE A 247 17.52 -10.27 16.34
C ILE A 247 18.94 -9.74 16.10
N GLY A 248 19.75 -10.50 15.35
CA GLY A 248 21.15 -10.19 15.09
C GLY A 248 22.06 -10.35 16.31
N LYS A 249 23.36 -10.19 16.11
CA LYS A 249 24.36 -10.35 17.17
C LYS A 249 24.10 -9.37 18.33
N GLY A 250 23.82 -9.90 19.51
CA GLY A 250 23.51 -9.12 20.73
C GLY A 250 22.29 -8.19 20.57
N GLY A 251 21.32 -8.53 19.73
CA GLY A 251 20.10 -7.75 19.53
C GLY A 251 20.28 -6.47 18.70
N LYS A 252 21.45 -6.22 18.11
CA LYS A 252 21.78 -4.95 17.43
C LYS A 252 20.91 -4.70 16.21
N ALA A 253 20.56 -5.73 15.45
CA ALA A 253 19.75 -5.59 14.25
C ALA A 253 18.30 -5.23 14.61
N LEU A 254 17.69 -5.93 15.57
CA LEU A 254 16.36 -5.63 16.08
C LEU A 254 16.27 -4.23 16.70
N LYS A 255 17.30 -3.83 17.47
CA LYS A 255 17.39 -2.47 18.05
C LYS A 255 17.40 -1.39 16.97
N ARG A 256 18.10 -1.61 15.85
CA ARG A 256 18.13 -0.67 14.70
C ARG A 256 16.73 -0.51 14.09
N VAL A 257 16.05 -1.64 13.81
CA VAL A 257 14.66 -1.63 13.31
C VAL A 257 13.75 -0.88 14.27
N GLY A 258 13.77 -1.24 15.57
CA GLY A 258 12.96 -0.58 16.59
C GLY A 258 13.21 0.92 16.71
N THR A 259 14.48 1.35 16.64
CA THR A 259 14.81 2.78 16.70
C THR A 259 14.29 3.53 15.48
N GLN A 260 14.38 2.95 14.27
CA GLN A 260 13.88 3.58 13.06
C GLN A 260 12.35 3.62 13.04
N ALA A 261 11.70 2.50 13.41
CA ALA A 261 10.25 2.42 13.49
C ALA A 261 9.69 3.41 14.52
N ARG A 262 10.27 3.46 15.73
CA ARG A 262 9.85 4.39 16.78
C ARG A 262 9.83 5.85 16.31
N LYS A 263 10.91 6.31 15.66
CA LYS A 263 11.00 7.70 15.16
C LYS A 263 9.91 8.02 14.14
N GLU A 264 9.57 7.07 13.29
CA GLU A 264 8.53 7.25 12.31
C GLU A 264 7.13 7.26 12.94
N ILE A 265 6.89 6.36 13.89
CA ILE A 265 5.64 6.30 14.66
C ILE A 265 5.47 7.60 15.47
N GLU A 266 6.53 8.11 16.12
CA GLU A 266 6.54 9.41 16.80
C GLU A 266 6.14 10.56 15.85
N SER A 267 6.70 10.57 14.63
CA SER A 267 6.37 11.57 13.63
C SER A 267 4.92 11.46 13.14
N PHE A 268 4.40 10.24 13.04
CA PHE A 268 3.04 9.98 12.57
C PHE A 268 1.98 10.39 13.59
N PHE A 269 2.20 10.11 14.87
CA PHE A 269 1.24 10.44 15.94
C PHE A 269 1.48 11.81 16.61
N GLY A 270 2.62 12.44 16.35
CA GLY A 270 2.99 13.70 16.99
C GLY A 270 3.23 13.60 18.50
N LYS A 271 3.48 12.39 19.02
CA LYS A 271 3.68 12.10 20.46
C LYS A 271 4.92 11.22 20.68
N PRO A 272 5.57 11.29 21.85
CA PRO A 272 6.60 10.35 22.26
C PRO A 272 6.09 8.90 22.23
N VAL A 273 6.97 7.96 21.85
CA VAL A 273 6.60 6.53 21.75
C VAL A 273 7.60 5.66 22.50
N PHE A 274 7.09 4.78 23.35
CA PHE A 274 7.82 3.66 23.90
C PHE A 274 7.48 2.39 23.13
N LEU A 275 8.43 1.90 22.32
CA LEU A 275 8.23 0.74 21.45
C LEU A 275 9.01 -0.48 21.96
N GLN A 276 8.30 -1.56 22.24
CA GLN A 276 8.88 -2.88 22.55
C GLN A 276 8.64 -3.84 21.40
N LEU A 277 9.71 -4.48 20.91
CA LEU A 277 9.64 -5.47 19.84
C LEU A 277 10.06 -6.85 20.35
N PHE A 278 9.24 -7.85 20.03
CA PHE A 278 9.52 -9.26 20.28
C PHE A 278 9.60 -10.02 18.96
N VAL A 279 10.32 -11.14 18.93
CA VAL A 279 10.38 -12.01 17.76
C VAL A 279 9.94 -13.41 18.16
N LYS A 280 8.88 -13.90 17.51
CA LYS A 280 8.33 -15.25 17.73
C LYS A 280 8.38 -16.06 16.44
N VAL A 281 8.43 -17.37 16.57
CA VAL A 281 8.32 -18.29 15.41
C VAL A 281 6.87 -18.73 15.31
N ASP A 282 6.26 -18.52 14.15
CA ASP A 282 4.96 -19.04 13.74
C ASP A 282 5.14 -19.84 12.45
N LYS A 283 5.28 -21.14 12.60
CA LYS A 283 5.63 -22.05 11.51
C LYS A 283 4.56 -22.04 10.43
N ASP A 284 4.99 -21.95 9.18
CA ASP A 284 4.15 -22.06 7.98
C ASP A 284 2.95 -21.07 7.94
N TRP A 285 3.04 -19.93 8.66
CA TRP A 285 1.95 -18.96 8.75
C TRP A 285 1.48 -18.46 7.37
N ARG A 286 2.38 -18.29 6.38
CA ARG A 286 2.05 -17.85 5.03
C ARG A 286 1.21 -18.85 4.23
N SER A 287 1.16 -20.10 4.67
CA SER A 287 0.43 -21.20 4.03
C SER A 287 -0.78 -21.66 4.85
N SER A 288 -0.99 -21.10 6.05
CA SER A 288 -2.08 -21.43 6.96
C SER A 288 -3.26 -20.47 6.79
N GLN A 289 -4.40 -20.96 6.31
CA GLN A 289 -5.61 -20.14 6.15
C GLN A 289 -6.06 -19.49 7.48
N THR A 290 -5.97 -20.23 8.59
CA THR A 290 -6.34 -19.72 9.91
C THR A 290 -5.43 -18.57 10.35
N ARG A 291 -4.10 -18.69 10.10
CA ARG A 291 -3.16 -17.62 10.42
C ARG A 291 -3.34 -16.41 9.51
N LEU A 292 -3.54 -16.62 8.22
CA LEU A 292 -3.80 -15.54 7.27
C LEU A 292 -5.06 -14.77 7.65
N ARG A 293 -6.13 -15.46 8.05
CA ARG A 293 -7.35 -14.81 8.56
C ARG A 293 -7.07 -14.01 9.84
N HIS A 294 -6.31 -14.55 10.79
CA HIS A 294 -5.92 -13.86 12.02
C HIS A 294 -5.16 -12.56 11.74
N TYR A 295 -4.26 -12.56 10.76
CA TYR A 295 -3.49 -11.39 10.33
C TYR A 295 -4.24 -10.47 9.34
N GLY A 296 -5.54 -10.67 9.13
CA GLY A 296 -6.37 -9.79 8.31
C GLY A 296 -6.22 -9.96 6.80
N TYR A 297 -5.72 -11.10 6.33
CA TYR A 297 -5.63 -11.43 4.90
C TYR A 297 -6.89 -12.11 4.37
N ASP A 298 -8.06 -11.88 4.95
CA ASP A 298 -9.35 -12.38 4.45
C ASP A 298 -10.16 -11.24 3.81
N LEU A 299 -10.93 -11.56 2.76
CA LEU A 299 -11.79 -10.60 2.04
C LEU A 299 -13.17 -10.42 2.70
N ASN A 300 -13.38 -10.97 3.92
CA ASN A 300 -14.68 -10.88 4.61
C ASN A 300 -14.86 -9.58 5.38
#